data_da27bba19692e28f16ff52b09629019d
#
_entry.id   da27bba19692e28f16ff52b09629019d
#
_cell.length_a   1.000
_cell.length_b   1.000
_cell.length_c   1.000
_cell.angle_alpha   90.00
_cell.angle_beta   90.00
_cell.angle_gamma   90.00
#
_symmetry.space_group_name_H-M   'P 1'
#
loop_
_entity.id
_entity.type
_entity.pdbx_description
1 polymer ?
#
loop_
_entity_poly.entity_id
_entity_poly.type
_entity_poly.pdbx_seq_one_letter_code
_entity_poly.pdbx_strand_id
1 'polypeptide(L)'
;MWPQEDTVAKCKGTRMMNTVFSSDTDVVRKSAYRKIAFRLMPFLMLCYFCAYLDRVNVGFAKLQMMSDLQFSEAVYGLGAGIFFLGYFLCEVPSNIILHKVGARRWIARIMITWGILSGCFAFVETEWQFYTLRFLLGVAEAGLAPGLLLYLTYWFPSYRRARMTVLWFIAIPISGMIGGPLSGLIMNQMDTVHGWYGWQWMFVLEAIPTVVVGLLVLAVLKDSVQDAHWLTSAEKNLVQQEIAQDNQQKEGHSSIKDFISDKRLWLLASIYFCVVMGQYAITFWLPTLIRNSGITDNLHIGLLTSLPYMCAIVVMILAGRSGDRFRERRWHLIVPMCAGAIALTFATLLATNLTLSLICLCIAASGVLTASSLFWMLPTNFLGGVSAAAGIAGINSFANLAGFCSPFLIGWITTNTGSNAIGMFLITAVLIVGASLVLRVPAKLVNR
;
A
#
# COMPACT_ATOMS: atom_id res chain seq x y z
N MET A 1 -25.53 29.87 64.11
CA MET A 1 -26.64 29.31 63.41
C MET A 1 -26.16 28.96 61.97
N TRP A 2 -25.93 27.72 61.75
CA TRP A 2 -25.36 27.19 60.49
C TRP A 2 -26.48 26.71 59.55
N PRO A 3 -26.31 26.87 58.22
CA PRO A 3 -26.82 25.91 57.26
C PRO A 3 -25.73 25.55 56.21
N GLN A 4 -25.10 24.42 56.35
CA GLN A 4 -24.17 23.83 55.35
C GLN A 4 -24.37 22.33 55.23
N GLU A 5 -25.53 21.86 54.84
CA GLU A 5 -25.69 20.46 54.44
C GLU A 5 -26.20 20.25 53.00
N ASP A 6 -26.84 21.26 52.38
CA ASP A 6 -27.44 21.05 51.05
C ASP A 6 -26.49 21.23 49.86
N THR A 7 -25.31 21.87 50.07
CA THR A 7 -24.37 22.15 48.95
C THR A 7 -23.46 20.99 48.61
N VAL A 8 -23.16 20.12 49.60
CA VAL A 8 -22.27 18.97 49.45
C VAL A 8 -22.99 17.79 48.74
N ALA A 9 -24.29 17.63 48.95
CA ALA A 9 -25.09 16.60 48.31
C ALA A 9 -25.29 16.89 46.80
N LYS A 10 -25.49 18.17 46.40
CA LYS A 10 -25.60 18.57 45.01
C LYS A 10 -24.28 18.38 44.22
N CYS A 11 -23.12 18.68 44.83
CA CYS A 11 -21.82 18.46 44.18
C CYS A 11 -21.49 16.98 44.02
N LYS A 12 -21.83 16.10 44.98
CA LYS A 12 -21.63 14.66 44.84
C LYS A 12 -22.56 14.04 43.79
N GLY A 13 -23.82 14.46 43.74
CA GLY A 13 -24.79 13.99 42.74
C GLY A 13 -24.41 14.37 41.32
N THR A 14 -23.97 15.59 41.11
CA THR A 14 -23.51 16.07 39.76
C THR A 14 -22.21 15.36 39.33
N ARG A 15 -21.29 15.07 40.26
CA ARG A 15 -20.05 14.36 39.97
C ARG A 15 -20.27 12.87 39.69
N MET A 16 -21.19 12.18 40.40
CA MET A 16 -21.59 10.81 40.08
C MET A 16 -22.38 10.75 38.79
N MET A 17 -23.27 11.67 38.49
CA MET A 17 -24.04 11.72 37.26
C MET A 17 -23.13 11.93 36.06
N ASN A 18 -22.13 12.83 36.15
CA ASN A 18 -21.14 13.05 35.07
C ASN A 18 -20.21 11.83 34.87
N THR A 19 -19.86 11.08 35.91
CA THR A 19 -19.04 9.85 35.80
C THR A 19 -19.83 8.69 35.21
N VAL A 20 -21.11 8.54 35.52
CA VAL A 20 -21.98 7.51 34.94
C VAL A 20 -22.28 7.82 33.48
N PHE A 21 -22.59 9.06 33.11
CA PHE A 21 -22.80 9.47 31.75
C PHE A 21 -21.52 9.33 30.89
N SER A 22 -20.32 9.55 31.45
CA SER A 22 -19.05 9.33 30.74
C SER A 22 -18.77 7.85 30.49
N SER A 23 -19.11 6.97 31.45
CA SER A 23 -18.91 5.50 31.31
C SER A 23 -19.82 4.90 30.24
N ASP A 24 -21.09 5.30 30.18
CA ASP A 24 -22.05 4.82 29.19
C ASP A 24 -21.69 5.28 27.78
N THR A 25 -21.25 6.54 27.64
CA THR A 25 -20.79 7.09 26.36
C THR A 25 -19.55 6.34 25.87
N ASP A 26 -18.60 5.98 26.76
CA ASP A 26 -17.40 5.23 26.40
C ASP A 26 -17.73 3.78 26.00
N VAL A 27 -18.71 3.14 26.62
CA VAL A 27 -19.19 1.82 26.23
C VAL A 27 -19.81 1.85 24.83
N VAL A 28 -20.70 2.81 24.56
CA VAL A 28 -21.32 3.01 23.23
C VAL A 28 -20.25 3.28 22.18
N ARG A 29 -19.28 4.15 22.48
CA ARG A 29 -18.14 4.47 21.61
C ARG A 29 -17.32 3.24 21.25
N LYS A 30 -16.92 2.44 22.23
CA LYS A 30 -16.16 1.20 22.02
C LYS A 30 -16.96 0.19 21.20
N SER A 31 -18.25 0.04 21.47
CA SER A 31 -19.16 -0.83 20.71
C SER A 31 -19.25 -0.40 19.26
N ALA A 32 -19.57 0.88 18.99
CA ALA A 32 -19.72 1.43 17.65
C ALA A 32 -18.47 1.21 16.79
N TYR A 33 -17.31 1.66 17.26
CA TYR A 33 -16.07 1.54 16.47
C TYR A 33 -15.57 0.11 16.34
N ARG A 34 -15.87 -0.78 17.30
CA ARG A 34 -15.59 -2.20 17.16
C ARG A 34 -16.43 -2.82 16.03
N LYS A 35 -17.74 -2.53 15.99
CA LYS A 35 -18.63 -3.01 14.92
C LYS A 35 -18.19 -2.46 13.55
N ILE A 36 -17.88 -1.17 13.46
CA ILE A 36 -17.39 -0.54 12.23
C ILE A 36 -16.09 -1.21 11.76
N ALA A 37 -15.10 -1.35 12.65
CA ALA A 37 -13.83 -1.94 12.32
C ALA A 37 -13.96 -3.40 11.85
N PHE A 38 -14.70 -4.25 12.60
CA PHE A 38 -14.88 -5.66 12.24
C PHE A 38 -15.65 -5.85 10.93
N ARG A 39 -16.54 -4.94 10.57
CA ARG A 39 -17.35 -5.06 9.36
C ARG A 39 -16.69 -4.47 8.12
N LEU A 40 -16.02 -3.34 8.25
CA LEU A 40 -15.44 -2.64 7.12
C LEU A 40 -13.99 -3.03 6.86
N MET A 41 -13.14 -3.13 7.89
CA MET A 41 -11.70 -3.33 7.68
C MET A 41 -11.34 -4.63 6.95
N PRO A 42 -11.91 -5.82 7.28
CA PRO A 42 -11.58 -7.03 6.53
C PRO A 42 -11.94 -6.91 5.04
N PHE A 43 -13.07 -6.26 4.74
CA PHE A 43 -13.50 -6.09 3.36
C PHE A 43 -12.64 -5.08 2.60
N LEU A 44 -12.27 -3.95 3.21
CA LEU A 44 -11.35 -2.98 2.63
C LEU A 44 -9.95 -3.58 2.43
N MET A 45 -9.50 -4.43 3.37
CA MET A 45 -8.25 -5.18 3.23
C MET A 45 -8.34 -6.17 2.06
N LEU A 46 -9.48 -6.84 1.87
CA LEU A 46 -9.71 -7.73 0.73
C LEU A 46 -9.67 -6.98 -0.59
N CYS A 47 -10.31 -5.79 -0.69
CA CYS A 47 -10.22 -4.93 -1.88
C CYS A 47 -8.76 -4.59 -2.21
N TYR A 48 -7.97 -4.25 -1.21
CA TYR A 48 -6.58 -3.87 -1.40
C TYR A 48 -5.65 -5.07 -1.64
N PHE A 49 -5.98 -6.21 -1.06
CA PHE A 49 -5.34 -7.49 -1.35
C PHE A 49 -5.48 -7.85 -2.83
N CYS A 50 -6.69 -7.78 -3.40
CA CYS A 50 -6.90 -8.00 -4.82
C CYS A 50 -6.09 -7.02 -5.67
N ALA A 51 -6.03 -5.74 -5.27
CA ALA A 51 -5.25 -4.73 -5.97
C ALA A 51 -3.76 -5.07 -6.05
N TYR A 52 -3.19 -5.51 -4.94
CA TYR A 52 -1.78 -5.88 -4.91
C TYR A 52 -1.51 -7.25 -5.55
N LEU A 53 -2.45 -8.19 -5.50
CA LEU A 53 -2.36 -9.46 -6.21
C LEU A 53 -2.19 -9.20 -7.72
N ASP A 54 -3.09 -8.42 -8.33
CA ASP A 54 -3.04 -8.04 -9.74
C ASP A 54 -1.81 -7.18 -10.11
N ARG A 55 -1.18 -6.55 -9.13
CA ARG A 55 0.04 -5.78 -9.33
C ARG A 55 1.30 -6.64 -9.32
N VAL A 56 1.31 -7.67 -8.48
CA VAL A 56 2.46 -8.59 -8.32
C VAL A 56 2.49 -9.64 -9.41
N ASN A 57 1.32 -10.08 -9.92
CA ASN A 57 1.19 -11.17 -10.87
C ASN A 57 2.00 -10.96 -12.17
N VAL A 58 2.14 -9.73 -12.65
CA VAL A 58 2.96 -9.45 -13.85
C VAL A 58 4.44 -9.83 -13.64
N GLY A 59 4.94 -9.81 -12.41
CA GLY A 59 6.28 -10.30 -12.07
C GLY A 59 6.41 -11.81 -12.21
N PHE A 60 5.33 -12.56 -11.97
CA PHE A 60 5.26 -14.00 -12.23
C PHE A 60 5.01 -14.30 -13.71
N ALA A 61 4.07 -13.58 -14.36
CA ALA A 61 3.81 -13.70 -15.79
C ALA A 61 5.10 -13.57 -16.61
N LYS A 62 5.97 -12.65 -16.22
CA LYS A 62 7.29 -12.45 -16.83
C LYS A 62 8.06 -13.75 -17.04
N LEU A 63 7.98 -14.70 -16.11
CA LEU A 63 8.73 -15.94 -16.13
C LEU A 63 8.44 -16.81 -17.36
N GLN A 64 7.22 -16.74 -17.92
CA GLN A 64 6.82 -17.44 -19.14
C GLN A 64 6.56 -16.46 -20.31
N MET A 65 5.78 -15.42 -20.08
CA MET A 65 5.30 -14.48 -21.10
C MET A 65 6.42 -13.90 -21.96
N MET A 66 7.60 -13.60 -21.37
CA MET A 66 8.71 -13.03 -22.13
C MET A 66 9.27 -13.99 -23.16
N SER A 67 9.38 -15.27 -22.83
CA SER A 67 9.84 -16.32 -23.77
C SER A 67 8.79 -16.60 -24.83
N ASP A 68 7.50 -16.65 -24.44
CA ASP A 68 6.42 -17.00 -25.36
C ASP A 68 6.15 -15.87 -26.37
N LEU A 69 6.20 -14.61 -25.94
CA LEU A 69 5.95 -13.44 -26.78
C LEU A 69 7.23 -12.81 -27.34
N GLN A 70 8.42 -13.38 -27.04
CA GLN A 70 9.74 -12.87 -27.44
C GLN A 70 9.99 -11.42 -27.00
N PHE A 71 9.48 -11.05 -25.82
CA PHE A 71 9.66 -9.71 -25.25
C PHE A 71 11.03 -9.56 -24.61
N SER A 72 11.64 -8.38 -24.80
CA SER A 72 12.90 -8.02 -24.11
C SER A 72 12.64 -7.56 -22.67
N GLU A 73 13.70 -7.56 -21.84
CA GLU A 73 13.66 -7.01 -20.49
C GLU A 73 13.26 -5.52 -20.47
N ALA A 74 13.64 -4.74 -21.52
CA ALA A 74 13.23 -3.35 -21.67
C ALA A 74 11.73 -3.22 -21.93
N VAL A 75 11.15 -4.09 -22.75
CA VAL A 75 9.69 -4.16 -23.01
C VAL A 75 8.96 -4.43 -21.72
N TYR A 76 9.40 -5.43 -20.96
CA TYR A 76 8.80 -5.72 -19.65
C TYR A 76 8.93 -4.54 -18.69
N GLY A 77 10.12 -3.98 -18.55
CA GLY A 77 10.39 -2.87 -17.63
C GLY A 77 9.57 -1.62 -17.96
N LEU A 78 9.47 -1.27 -19.27
CA LEU A 78 8.61 -0.18 -19.73
C LEU A 78 7.13 -0.47 -19.45
N GLY A 79 6.65 -1.66 -19.79
CA GLY A 79 5.26 -2.06 -19.53
C GLY A 79 4.91 -2.08 -18.05
N ALA A 80 5.79 -2.60 -17.20
CA ALA A 80 5.60 -2.54 -15.76
C ALA A 80 5.53 -1.10 -15.23
N GLY A 81 6.37 -0.21 -15.79
CA GLY A 81 6.44 1.19 -15.41
C GLY A 81 5.27 2.04 -15.93
N ILE A 82 4.85 1.86 -17.18
CA ILE A 82 3.84 2.72 -17.84
C ILE A 82 2.47 2.69 -17.11
N PHE A 83 2.19 1.62 -16.37
CA PHE A 83 1.09 1.54 -15.43
C PHE A 83 1.05 2.75 -14.48
N PHE A 84 2.19 3.11 -13.91
CA PHE A 84 2.28 4.22 -12.94
C PHE A 84 2.08 5.59 -13.57
N LEU A 85 2.38 5.74 -14.86
CA LEU A 85 2.04 6.97 -15.58
C LEU A 85 0.54 7.14 -15.74
N GLY A 86 -0.18 6.08 -16.14
CA GLY A 86 -1.64 6.08 -16.20
C GLY A 86 -2.27 6.35 -14.83
N TYR A 87 -1.73 5.71 -13.80
CA TYR A 87 -2.15 5.89 -12.42
C TYR A 87 -1.97 7.34 -11.96
N PHE A 88 -0.77 7.91 -12.14
CA PHE A 88 -0.44 9.29 -11.75
C PHE A 88 -1.32 10.33 -12.43
N LEU A 89 -1.53 10.21 -13.74
CA LEU A 89 -2.35 11.16 -14.51
C LEU A 89 -3.82 11.16 -14.07
N CYS A 90 -4.34 9.99 -13.68
CA CYS A 90 -5.76 9.84 -13.36
C CYS A 90 -6.09 9.82 -11.86
N GLU A 91 -5.09 9.82 -10.97
CA GLU A 91 -5.30 9.77 -9.51
C GLU A 91 -6.15 10.93 -9.01
N VAL A 92 -5.79 12.16 -9.36
CA VAL A 92 -6.52 13.36 -8.94
C VAL A 92 -7.91 13.46 -9.57
N PRO A 93 -8.08 13.34 -10.92
CA PRO A 93 -9.41 13.29 -11.53
C PRO A 93 -10.32 12.20 -10.95
N SER A 94 -9.81 11.00 -10.71
CA SER A 94 -10.55 9.90 -10.13
C SER A 94 -11.09 10.24 -8.74
N ASN A 95 -10.28 10.87 -7.90
CA ASN A 95 -10.71 11.29 -6.56
C ASN A 95 -11.76 12.38 -6.57
N ILE A 96 -11.68 13.33 -7.51
CA ILE A 96 -12.72 14.37 -7.70
C ILE A 96 -14.06 13.71 -8.07
N ILE A 97 -14.03 12.74 -8.98
CA ILE A 97 -15.24 12.01 -9.38
C ILE A 97 -15.78 11.17 -8.21
N LEU A 98 -14.92 10.53 -7.43
CA LEU A 98 -15.30 9.76 -6.24
C LEU A 98 -16.10 10.62 -5.25
N HIS A 99 -15.68 11.86 -5.01
CA HIS A 99 -16.41 12.80 -4.16
C HIS A 99 -17.80 13.14 -4.69
N LYS A 100 -17.97 13.21 -6.03
CA LYS A 100 -19.25 13.55 -6.67
C LYS A 100 -20.22 12.37 -6.76
N VAL A 101 -19.68 11.17 -7.07
CA VAL A 101 -20.48 9.95 -7.36
C VAL A 101 -20.75 9.14 -6.10
N GLY A 102 -19.92 9.31 -5.05
CA GLY A 102 -19.92 8.50 -3.84
C GLY A 102 -18.90 7.37 -3.88
N ALA A 103 -18.32 7.08 -2.71
CA ALA A 103 -17.21 6.13 -2.59
C ALA A 103 -17.61 4.71 -3.00
N ARG A 104 -18.79 4.24 -2.59
CA ARG A 104 -19.30 2.90 -2.89
C ARG A 104 -19.35 2.61 -4.39
N ARG A 105 -20.01 3.50 -5.16
CA ARG A 105 -20.17 3.31 -6.61
C ARG A 105 -18.84 3.44 -7.35
N TRP A 106 -18.02 4.40 -6.92
CA TRP A 106 -16.77 4.68 -7.60
C TRP A 106 -15.70 3.61 -7.35
N ILE A 107 -15.56 3.10 -6.11
CA ILE A 107 -14.69 1.98 -5.77
C ILE A 107 -15.12 0.71 -6.52
N ALA A 108 -16.43 0.42 -6.57
CA ALA A 108 -16.93 -0.71 -7.34
C ALA A 108 -16.56 -0.59 -8.84
N ARG A 109 -16.77 0.59 -9.45
CA ARG A 109 -16.38 0.84 -10.83
C ARG A 109 -14.88 0.61 -11.04
N ILE A 110 -14.04 1.16 -10.17
CA ILE A 110 -12.58 0.98 -10.24
C ILE A 110 -12.25 -0.51 -10.26
N MET A 111 -12.74 -1.27 -9.28
CA MET A 111 -12.40 -2.70 -9.15
C MET A 111 -12.90 -3.54 -10.32
N ILE A 112 -14.13 -3.30 -10.81
CA ILE A 112 -14.70 -4.04 -11.93
C ILE A 112 -13.92 -3.73 -13.22
N THR A 113 -13.71 -2.46 -13.55
CA THR A 113 -13.02 -2.07 -14.79
C THR A 113 -11.57 -2.53 -14.80
N TRP A 114 -10.87 -2.38 -13.70
CA TRP A 114 -9.50 -2.85 -13.58
C TRP A 114 -9.43 -4.40 -13.61
N GLY A 115 -10.31 -5.12 -12.90
CA GLY A 115 -10.34 -6.59 -12.94
C GLY A 115 -10.57 -7.12 -14.36
N ILE A 116 -11.50 -6.52 -15.14
CA ILE A 116 -11.70 -6.87 -16.56
C ILE A 116 -10.43 -6.62 -17.36
N LEU A 117 -9.80 -5.46 -17.21
CA LEU A 117 -8.57 -5.13 -17.92
C LEU A 117 -7.41 -6.07 -17.53
N SER A 118 -7.32 -6.47 -16.25
CA SER A 118 -6.36 -7.46 -15.78
C SER A 118 -6.56 -8.81 -16.49
N GLY A 119 -7.80 -9.28 -16.60
CA GLY A 119 -8.11 -10.51 -17.36
C GLY A 119 -7.80 -10.40 -18.86
N CYS A 120 -7.91 -9.21 -19.46
CA CYS A 120 -7.58 -8.99 -20.88
C CYS A 120 -6.08 -9.20 -21.19
N PHE A 121 -5.19 -9.21 -20.19
CA PHE A 121 -3.78 -9.53 -20.42
C PHE A 121 -3.58 -10.95 -20.98
N ALA A 122 -4.48 -11.87 -20.74
CA ALA A 122 -4.43 -13.21 -21.32
C ALA A 122 -4.43 -13.24 -22.86
N PHE A 123 -4.85 -12.14 -23.49
CA PHE A 123 -4.96 -12.00 -24.96
C PHE A 123 -3.85 -11.11 -25.54
N VAL A 124 -2.83 -10.78 -24.79
CA VAL A 124 -1.68 -9.98 -25.26
C VAL A 124 -0.81 -10.83 -26.18
N GLU A 125 -0.56 -10.30 -27.37
CA GLU A 125 0.31 -10.91 -28.40
C GLU A 125 1.45 -9.99 -28.82
N THR A 126 1.30 -8.67 -28.62
CA THR A 126 2.25 -7.67 -29.07
C THR A 126 2.66 -6.72 -27.96
N GLU A 127 3.86 -6.11 -28.10
CA GLU A 127 4.38 -5.10 -27.16
C GLU A 127 3.41 -3.92 -26.98
N TRP A 128 2.81 -3.44 -28.08
CA TRP A 128 1.86 -2.32 -28.05
C TRP A 128 0.58 -2.66 -27.30
N GLN A 129 0.06 -3.88 -27.42
CA GLN A 129 -1.07 -4.34 -26.62
C GLN A 129 -0.70 -4.39 -25.14
N PHE A 130 0.51 -4.90 -24.82
CA PHE A 130 1.03 -4.93 -23.46
C PHE A 130 1.11 -3.52 -22.86
N TYR A 131 1.74 -2.56 -23.55
CA TYR A 131 1.86 -1.17 -23.07
C TYR A 131 0.49 -0.51 -22.92
N THR A 132 -0.39 -0.69 -23.89
CA THR A 132 -1.73 -0.08 -23.87
C THR A 132 -2.54 -0.62 -22.70
N LEU A 133 -2.58 -1.94 -22.49
CA LEU A 133 -3.30 -2.54 -21.36
C LEU A 133 -2.68 -2.13 -20.03
N ARG A 134 -1.36 -2.05 -19.91
CA ARG A 134 -0.68 -1.58 -18.68
C ARG A 134 -1.03 -0.12 -18.37
N PHE A 135 -1.06 0.75 -19.37
CA PHE A 135 -1.49 2.14 -19.20
C PHE A 135 -2.96 2.23 -18.77
N LEU A 136 -3.86 1.54 -19.49
CA LEU A 136 -5.29 1.52 -19.18
C LEU A 136 -5.58 0.91 -17.81
N LEU A 137 -4.83 -0.11 -17.41
CA LEU A 137 -4.92 -0.70 -16.07
C LEU A 137 -4.56 0.34 -14.99
N GLY A 138 -3.48 1.12 -15.20
CA GLY A 138 -3.10 2.23 -14.33
C GLY A 138 -4.20 3.30 -14.23
N VAL A 139 -4.79 3.69 -15.37
CA VAL A 139 -5.93 4.62 -15.42
C VAL A 139 -7.14 4.08 -14.66
N ALA A 140 -7.46 2.79 -14.84
CA ALA A 140 -8.62 2.16 -14.22
C ALA A 140 -8.45 2.01 -12.69
N GLU A 141 -7.25 1.65 -12.22
CA GLU A 141 -6.94 1.49 -10.79
C GLU A 141 -6.74 2.83 -10.08
N ALA A 142 -6.45 3.90 -10.83
CA ALA A 142 -6.19 5.21 -10.27
C ALA A 142 -7.32 5.68 -9.35
N GLY A 143 -6.94 6.10 -8.14
CA GLY A 143 -7.88 6.56 -7.13
C GLY A 143 -8.40 5.49 -6.18
N LEU A 144 -8.03 4.19 -6.32
CA LEU A 144 -8.46 3.17 -5.36
C LEU A 144 -7.89 3.45 -3.96
N ALA A 145 -6.57 3.54 -3.84
CA ALA A 145 -5.93 3.75 -2.54
C ALA A 145 -6.38 5.05 -1.85
N PRO A 146 -6.31 6.23 -2.50
CA PRO A 146 -6.84 7.45 -1.89
C PRO A 146 -8.35 7.41 -1.70
N GLY A 147 -9.09 6.70 -2.56
CA GLY A 147 -10.53 6.48 -2.40
C GLY A 147 -10.88 5.67 -1.16
N LEU A 148 -10.15 4.60 -0.87
CA LEU A 148 -10.31 3.82 0.36
C LEU A 148 -9.92 4.63 1.61
N LEU A 149 -8.84 5.43 1.52
CA LEU A 149 -8.46 6.35 2.60
C LEU A 149 -9.53 7.42 2.85
N LEU A 150 -10.10 7.98 1.79
CA LEU A 150 -11.23 8.91 1.90
C LEU A 150 -12.45 8.23 2.51
N TYR A 151 -12.77 7.01 2.08
CA TYR A 151 -13.86 6.25 2.66
C TYR A 151 -13.70 6.06 4.17
N LEU A 152 -12.46 5.79 4.65
CA LEU A 152 -12.17 5.71 6.08
C LEU A 152 -12.48 7.03 6.82
N THR A 153 -12.41 8.19 6.15
CA THR A 153 -12.76 9.48 6.79
C THR A 153 -14.25 9.61 7.11
N TYR A 154 -15.10 8.89 6.38
CA TYR A 154 -16.55 8.90 6.62
C TYR A 154 -16.95 8.04 7.83
N TRP A 155 -16.05 7.17 8.33
CA TRP A 155 -16.32 6.21 9.39
C TRP A 155 -15.46 6.40 10.65
N PHE A 156 -14.29 7.04 10.51
CA PHE A 156 -13.33 7.18 11.60
C PHE A 156 -12.80 8.60 11.72
N PRO A 157 -12.84 9.20 12.93
CA PRO A 157 -12.15 10.45 13.21
C PRO A 157 -10.63 10.25 13.13
N SER A 158 -9.87 11.34 12.98
CA SER A 158 -8.42 11.33 12.71
C SER A 158 -7.61 10.47 13.67
N TYR A 159 -7.91 10.54 14.97
CA TYR A 159 -7.16 9.82 16.01
C TYR A 159 -7.29 8.30 15.93
N ARG A 160 -8.37 7.77 15.31
CA ARG A 160 -8.57 6.33 15.07
C ARG A 160 -8.13 5.90 13.67
N ARG A 161 -8.26 6.78 12.70
CA ARG A 161 -7.98 6.50 11.29
C ARG A 161 -6.55 6.07 11.03
N ALA A 162 -5.57 6.69 11.71
CA ALA A 162 -4.16 6.32 11.58
C ALA A 162 -3.94 4.80 11.84
N ARG A 163 -4.54 4.27 12.92
CA ARG A 163 -4.46 2.83 13.24
C ARG A 163 -5.14 1.95 12.19
N MET A 164 -6.28 2.38 11.66
CA MET A 164 -7.00 1.63 10.61
C MET A 164 -6.21 1.63 9.29
N THR A 165 -5.57 2.75 8.95
CA THR A 165 -4.70 2.83 7.77
C THR A 165 -3.50 1.89 7.87
N VAL A 166 -2.85 1.80 9.03
CA VAL A 166 -1.74 0.84 9.23
C VAL A 166 -2.21 -0.60 9.05
N LEU A 167 -3.37 -0.97 9.63
CA LEU A 167 -3.93 -2.30 9.43
C LEU A 167 -4.21 -2.61 7.96
N TRP A 168 -4.70 -1.63 7.22
CA TRP A 168 -4.98 -1.76 5.80
C TRP A 168 -3.69 -2.00 4.96
N PHE A 169 -2.58 -1.32 5.29
CA PHE A 169 -1.30 -1.50 4.61
C PHE A 169 -0.70 -2.91 4.76
N ILE A 170 -1.09 -3.68 5.78
CA ILE A 170 -0.65 -5.08 5.96
C ILE A 170 -1.15 -5.97 4.79
N ALA A 171 -2.20 -5.56 4.07
CA ALA A 171 -2.64 -6.27 2.88
C ALA A 171 -1.54 -6.38 1.78
N ILE A 172 -0.61 -5.42 1.71
CA ILE A 172 0.49 -5.42 0.73
C ILE A 172 1.38 -6.67 0.86
N PRO A 173 2.07 -6.88 1.97
CA PRO A 173 2.91 -8.06 2.10
C PRO A 173 2.09 -9.37 2.17
N ILE A 174 0.83 -9.35 2.64
CA ILE A 174 -0.04 -10.52 2.59
C ILE A 174 -0.34 -10.92 1.14
N SER A 175 -0.60 -9.95 0.26
CA SER A 175 -0.84 -10.25 -1.16
C SER A 175 0.40 -10.83 -1.85
N GLY A 176 1.60 -10.35 -1.53
CA GLY A 176 2.84 -10.94 -2.02
C GLY A 176 3.10 -12.36 -1.48
N MET A 177 2.78 -12.57 -0.19
CA MET A 177 2.94 -13.87 0.47
C MET A 177 2.00 -14.94 -0.12
N ILE A 178 0.76 -14.59 -0.42
CA ILE A 178 -0.25 -15.51 -0.97
C ILE A 178 -0.18 -15.54 -2.50
N GLY A 179 0.04 -14.39 -3.13
CA GLY A 179 0.05 -14.24 -4.59
C GLY A 179 1.13 -15.08 -5.24
N GLY A 180 2.34 -15.12 -4.66
CA GLY A 180 3.43 -15.95 -5.20
C GLY A 180 3.06 -17.42 -5.39
N PRO A 181 2.69 -18.13 -4.31
CA PRO A 181 2.24 -19.52 -4.41
C PRO A 181 1.03 -19.70 -5.33
N LEU A 182 0.06 -18.77 -5.29
CA LEU A 182 -1.14 -18.84 -6.13
C LEU A 182 -0.79 -18.72 -7.62
N SER A 183 -0.04 -17.68 -8.00
CA SER A 183 0.40 -17.46 -9.38
C SER A 183 1.25 -18.63 -9.88
N GLY A 184 2.21 -19.09 -9.07
CA GLY A 184 3.06 -20.23 -9.39
C GLY A 184 2.27 -21.52 -9.58
N LEU A 185 1.28 -21.79 -8.71
CA LEU A 185 0.40 -22.96 -8.81
C LEU A 185 -0.42 -22.92 -10.10
N ILE A 186 -1.06 -21.80 -10.39
CA ILE A 186 -1.87 -21.64 -11.61
C ILE A 186 -0.98 -21.82 -12.85
N MET A 187 0.16 -21.14 -12.90
CA MET A 187 1.06 -21.22 -14.04
C MET A 187 1.61 -22.64 -14.27
N ASN A 188 1.77 -23.43 -13.22
CA ASN A 188 2.24 -24.81 -13.34
C ASN A 188 1.12 -25.80 -13.71
N GLN A 189 -0.04 -25.67 -13.06
CA GLN A 189 -1.15 -26.64 -13.23
C GLN A 189 -1.98 -26.39 -14.51
N MET A 190 -2.05 -25.14 -14.95
CA MET A 190 -2.89 -24.75 -16.08
C MET A 190 -2.09 -24.56 -17.38
N ASP A 191 -0.79 -24.82 -17.37
CA ASP A 191 0.04 -24.70 -18.57
C ASP A 191 -0.42 -25.70 -19.65
N THR A 192 -0.53 -25.19 -20.88
CA THR A 192 -1.04 -25.93 -22.05
C THR A 192 -2.50 -26.40 -22.00
N VAL A 193 -3.25 -26.12 -20.92
CA VAL A 193 -4.66 -26.45 -20.81
C VAL A 193 -5.46 -25.64 -21.82
N HIS A 194 -6.26 -26.31 -22.65
CA HIS A 194 -6.99 -25.72 -23.78
C HIS A 194 -6.11 -24.93 -24.78
N GLY A 195 -4.82 -25.23 -24.84
CA GLY A 195 -3.88 -24.55 -25.73
C GLY A 195 -3.41 -23.19 -25.25
N TRP A 196 -3.71 -22.83 -24.01
CA TRP A 196 -3.25 -21.60 -23.38
C TRP A 196 -2.04 -21.84 -22.50
N TYR A 197 -1.14 -20.85 -22.43
CA TYR A 197 -0.02 -20.86 -21.50
C TYR A 197 -0.45 -20.58 -20.07
N GLY A 198 0.31 -21.04 -19.10
CA GLY A 198 0.00 -20.88 -17.69
C GLY A 198 -0.16 -19.41 -17.25
N TRP A 199 0.62 -18.48 -17.82
CA TRP A 199 0.53 -17.04 -17.53
C TRP A 199 -0.81 -16.43 -18.01
N GLN A 200 -1.40 -16.93 -19.10
CA GLN A 200 -2.71 -16.47 -19.59
C GLN A 200 -3.82 -16.86 -18.61
N TRP A 201 -3.80 -18.11 -18.14
CA TRP A 201 -4.72 -18.59 -17.12
C TRP A 201 -4.57 -17.84 -15.80
N MET A 202 -3.35 -17.50 -15.41
CA MET A 202 -3.07 -16.73 -14.20
C MET A 202 -3.79 -15.37 -14.24
N PHE A 203 -3.66 -14.61 -15.32
CA PHE A 203 -4.34 -13.32 -15.44
C PHE A 203 -5.87 -13.46 -15.39
N VAL A 204 -6.45 -14.47 -16.05
CA VAL A 204 -7.90 -14.67 -16.02
C VAL A 204 -8.39 -15.09 -14.63
N LEU A 205 -7.73 -16.08 -14.02
CA LEU A 205 -8.18 -16.64 -12.73
C LEU A 205 -7.98 -15.67 -11.56
N GLU A 206 -6.92 -14.84 -11.58
CA GLU A 206 -6.70 -13.82 -10.57
C GLU A 206 -7.56 -12.57 -10.76
N ALA A 207 -8.00 -12.27 -11.98
CA ALA A 207 -8.94 -11.19 -12.26
C ALA A 207 -10.37 -11.48 -11.74
N ILE A 208 -10.81 -12.73 -11.74
CA ILE A 208 -12.15 -13.11 -11.29
C ILE A 208 -12.46 -12.65 -9.85
N PRO A 209 -11.63 -12.95 -8.83
CA PRO A 209 -11.85 -12.45 -7.47
C PRO A 209 -11.98 -10.94 -7.41
N THR A 210 -11.17 -10.21 -8.16
CA THR A 210 -11.20 -8.75 -8.21
C THR A 210 -12.53 -8.22 -8.72
N VAL A 211 -13.06 -8.78 -9.81
CA VAL A 211 -14.38 -8.40 -10.34
C VAL A 211 -15.49 -8.78 -9.35
N VAL A 212 -15.45 -9.98 -8.78
CA VAL A 212 -16.43 -10.43 -7.79
C VAL A 212 -16.44 -9.53 -6.56
N VAL A 213 -15.26 -9.20 -6.00
CA VAL A 213 -15.14 -8.28 -4.86
C VAL A 213 -15.64 -6.89 -5.26
N GLY A 214 -15.34 -6.42 -6.48
CA GLY A 214 -15.86 -5.17 -7.02
C GLY A 214 -17.41 -5.12 -7.05
N LEU A 215 -18.07 -6.21 -7.44
CA LEU A 215 -19.53 -6.33 -7.37
C LEU A 215 -20.02 -6.36 -5.91
N LEU A 216 -19.31 -7.07 -5.03
CA LEU A 216 -19.65 -7.13 -3.60
C LEU A 216 -19.50 -5.76 -2.91
N VAL A 217 -18.64 -4.86 -3.39
CA VAL A 217 -18.54 -3.48 -2.90
C VAL A 217 -19.91 -2.80 -2.90
N LEU A 218 -20.71 -3.00 -3.96
CA LEU A 218 -22.05 -2.44 -4.08
C LEU A 218 -23.04 -2.96 -3.02
N ALA A 219 -22.83 -4.16 -2.50
CA ALA A 219 -23.68 -4.75 -1.48
C ALA A 219 -23.19 -4.42 -0.05
N VAL A 220 -21.87 -4.51 0.17
CA VAL A 220 -21.26 -4.48 1.50
C VAL A 220 -21.00 -3.06 1.99
N LEU A 221 -20.42 -2.19 1.15
CA LEU A 221 -20.10 -0.82 1.55
C LEU A 221 -21.37 0.05 1.62
N LYS A 222 -21.39 0.98 2.54
CA LYS A 222 -22.42 2.00 2.69
C LYS A 222 -21.78 3.37 2.54
N ASP A 223 -22.49 4.30 1.91
CA ASP A 223 -21.94 5.64 1.66
C ASP A 223 -21.90 6.52 2.91
N SER A 224 -22.75 6.24 3.91
CA SER A 224 -22.81 7.02 5.15
C SER A 224 -23.04 6.17 6.40
N VAL A 225 -22.72 6.73 7.57
CA VAL A 225 -23.01 6.12 8.88
C VAL A 225 -24.52 5.93 9.08
N GLN A 226 -25.37 6.81 8.48
CA GLN A 226 -26.83 6.72 8.57
C GLN A 226 -27.39 5.45 7.90
N ASP A 227 -26.74 5.01 6.80
CA ASP A 227 -27.14 3.83 6.03
C ASP A 227 -26.73 2.50 6.71
N ALA A 228 -26.01 2.57 7.82
CA ALA A 228 -25.54 1.41 8.54
C ALA A 228 -26.63 0.80 9.45
N HIS A 229 -27.42 -0.13 8.92
CA HIS A 229 -28.50 -0.78 9.66
C HIS A 229 -28.01 -1.60 10.88
N TRP A 230 -26.74 -1.92 10.96
CA TRP A 230 -26.09 -2.67 12.03
C TRP A 230 -25.59 -1.80 13.19
N LEU A 231 -25.72 -0.47 13.10
CA LEU A 231 -25.49 0.47 14.20
C LEU A 231 -26.83 0.90 14.81
N THR A 232 -26.85 1.04 16.14
CA THR A 232 -27.98 1.65 16.85
C THR A 232 -28.04 3.16 16.59
N SER A 233 -29.19 3.78 16.83
CA SER A 233 -29.33 5.23 16.68
C SER A 233 -28.35 6.02 17.55
N ALA A 234 -28.11 5.55 18.80
CA ALA A 234 -27.14 6.16 19.69
C ALA A 234 -25.69 6.07 19.13
N GLU A 235 -25.32 4.91 18.60
CA GLU A 235 -24.01 4.69 17.97
C GLU A 235 -23.83 5.58 16.72
N LYS A 236 -24.85 5.70 15.86
CA LYS A 236 -24.82 6.56 14.67
C LYS A 236 -24.59 8.02 15.04
N ASN A 237 -25.39 8.54 15.97
CA ASN A 237 -25.31 9.93 16.41
C ASN A 237 -23.95 10.25 17.01
N LEU A 238 -23.40 9.35 17.85
CA LEU A 238 -22.08 9.51 18.46
C LEU A 238 -20.99 9.58 17.40
N VAL A 239 -20.96 8.63 16.47
CA VAL A 239 -19.94 8.58 15.42
C VAL A 239 -20.02 9.82 14.53
N GLN A 240 -21.23 10.28 14.16
CA GLN A 240 -21.39 11.49 13.36
C GLN A 240 -20.93 12.76 14.09
N GLN A 241 -21.26 12.87 15.39
CA GLN A 241 -20.80 14.01 16.18
C GLN A 241 -19.27 14.05 16.27
N GLU A 242 -18.61 12.93 16.52
CA GLU A 242 -17.15 12.87 16.59
C GLU A 242 -16.50 13.20 15.24
N ILE A 243 -17.06 12.71 14.12
CA ILE A 243 -16.57 13.05 12.78
C ILE A 243 -16.79 14.53 12.45
N ALA A 244 -17.96 15.07 12.80
CA ALA A 244 -18.26 16.49 12.58
C ALA A 244 -17.31 17.40 13.38
N GLN A 245 -17.04 17.07 14.65
CA GLN A 245 -16.08 17.79 15.48
C GLN A 245 -14.65 17.70 14.91
N ASP A 246 -14.21 16.53 14.45
CA ASP A 246 -12.91 16.34 13.82
C ASP A 246 -12.77 17.17 12.52
N ASN A 247 -13.85 17.29 11.74
CA ASN A 247 -13.85 18.08 10.52
C ASN A 247 -13.83 19.60 10.79
N GLN A 248 -14.57 20.10 11.79
CA GLN A 248 -14.55 21.51 12.18
C GLN A 248 -13.15 21.99 12.61
N GLN A 249 -12.35 21.11 13.22
CA GLN A 249 -10.97 21.42 13.59
C GLN A 249 -10.00 21.49 12.39
N LYS A 250 -10.47 21.14 11.19
CA LYS A 250 -9.66 21.06 9.95
C LYS A 250 -9.97 22.14 8.94
N GLU A 251 -10.84 23.10 9.24
CA GLU A 251 -11.15 24.21 8.34
C GLU A 251 -9.94 25.11 8.12
N GLY A 252 -9.21 24.81 7.06
CA GLY A 252 -8.08 25.58 6.55
C GLY A 252 -7.72 25.04 5.15
N HIS A 253 -7.68 25.92 4.16
CA HIS A 253 -7.37 25.54 2.79
C HIS A 253 -5.87 25.29 2.64
N SER A 254 -5.47 24.02 2.39
CA SER A 254 -4.14 23.72 1.90
C SER A 254 -4.14 23.71 0.37
N SER A 255 -3.23 24.48 -0.20
CA SER A 255 -3.08 24.59 -1.66
C SER A 255 -1.93 23.68 -2.12
N ILE A 256 -2.04 23.17 -3.37
CA ILE A 256 -0.90 22.53 -4.07
C ILE A 256 0.32 23.48 -4.12
N LYS A 257 0.09 24.79 -4.11
CA LYS A 257 1.16 25.80 -4.06
C LYS A 257 1.99 25.69 -2.78
N ASP A 258 1.38 25.32 -1.64
CA ASP A 258 2.08 25.16 -0.36
C ASP A 258 3.03 23.97 -0.41
N PHE A 259 2.65 22.86 -1.11
CA PHE A 259 3.54 21.73 -1.35
C PHE A 259 4.75 22.13 -2.20
N ILE A 260 4.51 22.81 -3.32
CA ILE A 260 5.58 23.19 -4.25
C ILE A 260 6.60 24.14 -3.58
N SER A 261 6.16 24.98 -2.65
CA SER A 261 6.99 25.99 -2.00
C SER A 261 7.78 25.46 -0.78
N ASP A 262 7.36 24.35 -0.16
CA ASP A 262 8.01 23.85 1.05
C ASP A 262 9.12 22.83 0.74
N LYS A 263 10.39 23.27 0.93
CA LYS A 263 11.59 22.44 0.76
C LYS A 263 11.59 21.16 1.61
N ARG A 264 10.87 21.15 2.72
CA ARG A 264 10.79 20.01 3.65
C ARG A 264 9.93 18.91 3.04
N LEU A 265 8.84 19.29 2.34
CA LEU A 265 7.99 18.34 1.65
C LEU A 265 8.73 17.67 0.49
N TRP A 266 9.56 18.41 -0.23
CA TRP A 266 10.44 17.85 -1.27
C TRP A 266 11.48 16.89 -0.71
N LEU A 267 12.06 17.19 0.47
CA LEU A 267 12.96 16.26 1.15
C LEU A 267 12.26 14.94 1.49
N LEU A 268 11.06 15.02 2.10
CA LEU A 268 10.27 13.82 2.42
C LEU A 268 9.84 13.07 1.16
N ALA A 269 9.41 13.78 0.11
CA ALA A 269 9.05 13.18 -1.17
C ALA A 269 10.23 12.45 -1.81
N SER A 270 11.44 13.03 -1.76
CA SER A 270 12.66 12.39 -2.27
C SER A 270 13.06 11.14 -1.46
N ILE A 271 12.92 11.18 -0.13
CA ILE A 271 13.16 10.01 0.72
C ILE A 271 12.18 8.89 0.34
N TYR A 272 10.88 9.22 0.24
CA TYR A 272 9.87 8.20 -0.07
C TYR A 272 10.01 7.68 -1.50
N PHE A 273 10.38 8.53 -2.45
CA PHE A 273 10.74 8.10 -3.80
C PHE A 273 11.83 7.02 -3.80
N CYS A 274 12.92 7.23 -3.02
CA CYS A 274 13.99 6.24 -2.91
C CYS A 274 13.51 4.92 -2.30
N VAL A 275 12.65 4.96 -1.28
CA VAL A 275 12.06 3.77 -0.66
C VAL A 275 11.18 3.02 -1.67
N VAL A 276 10.34 3.74 -2.40
CA VAL A 276 9.41 3.16 -3.38
C VAL A 276 10.15 2.57 -4.58
N MET A 277 11.30 3.16 -4.98
CA MET A 277 12.21 2.56 -5.98
C MET A 277 12.63 1.13 -5.56
N GLY A 278 13.05 0.95 -4.33
CA GLY A 278 13.41 -0.36 -3.78
C GLY A 278 12.19 -1.31 -3.68
N GLN A 279 11.04 -0.79 -3.25
CA GLN A 279 9.81 -1.58 -3.13
C GLN A 279 9.40 -2.18 -4.48
N TYR A 280 9.38 -1.40 -5.54
CA TYR A 280 8.98 -1.90 -6.85
C TYR A 280 10.07 -2.73 -7.54
N ALA A 281 11.35 -2.49 -7.25
CA ALA A 281 12.40 -3.41 -7.66
C ALA A 281 12.17 -4.82 -7.10
N ILE A 282 11.88 -4.94 -5.81
CA ILE A 282 11.56 -6.23 -5.18
C ILE A 282 10.26 -6.77 -5.78
N THR A 283 9.19 -5.98 -5.83
CA THR A 283 7.88 -6.45 -6.29
C THR A 283 7.92 -7.08 -7.69
N PHE A 284 8.63 -6.47 -8.63
CA PHE A 284 8.64 -6.93 -10.02
C PHE A 284 9.77 -7.89 -10.37
N TRP A 285 10.86 -7.89 -9.61
CA TRP A 285 12.02 -8.74 -9.92
C TRP A 285 12.26 -9.90 -8.95
N LEU A 286 11.58 -9.94 -7.79
CA LEU A 286 11.77 -11.01 -6.80
C LEU A 286 11.63 -12.42 -7.40
N PRO A 287 10.58 -12.73 -8.22
CA PRO A 287 10.49 -14.04 -8.86
C PRO A 287 11.67 -14.33 -9.81
N THR A 288 12.10 -13.32 -10.57
CA THR A 288 13.25 -13.43 -11.49
C THR A 288 14.55 -13.66 -10.72
N LEU A 289 14.77 -12.98 -9.59
CA LEU A 289 15.97 -13.15 -8.77
C LEU A 289 16.06 -14.58 -8.18
N ILE A 290 14.92 -15.13 -7.76
CA ILE A 290 14.84 -16.52 -7.30
C ILE A 290 15.08 -17.50 -8.46
N ARG A 291 14.49 -17.24 -9.63
CA ARG A 291 14.72 -18.05 -10.84
C ARG A 291 16.20 -18.08 -11.23
N ASN A 292 16.90 -16.98 -11.12
CA ASN A 292 18.35 -16.87 -11.44
C ASN A 292 19.23 -17.71 -10.51
N SER A 293 18.72 -18.15 -9.35
CA SER A 293 19.41 -19.09 -8.45
C SER A 293 19.25 -20.55 -8.87
N GLY A 294 18.75 -20.82 -10.10
CA GLY A 294 18.69 -22.16 -10.71
C GLY A 294 17.35 -22.87 -10.53
N ILE A 295 16.31 -22.20 -10.02
CA ILE A 295 14.98 -22.78 -9.89
C ILE A 295 14.17 -22.49 -11.17
N THR A 296 13.69 -23.55 -11.82
CA THR A 296 12.93 -23.44 -13.07
C THR A 296 11.42 -23.63 -12.88
N ASP A 297 11.02 -24.35 -11.85
CA ASP A 297 9.61 -24.64 -11.55
C ASP A 297 8.88 -23.41 -10.96
N ASN A 298 7.81 -22.98 -11.61
CA ASN A 298 7.06 -21.78 -11.24
C ASN A 298 6.40 -21.89 -9.87
N LEU A 299 5.92 -23.10 -9.48
CA LEU A 299 5.34 -23.31 -8.15
C LEU A 299 6.41 -23.15 -7.05
N HIS A 300 7.59 -23.73 -7.25
CA HIS A 300 8.70 -23.55 -6.29
C HIS A 300 9.16 -22.09 -6.21
N ILE A 301 9.24 -21.38 -7.33
CA ILE A 301 9.52 -19.93 -7.33
C ILE A 301 8.44 -19.18 -6.53
N GLY A 302 7.16 -19.51 -6.75
CA GLY A 302 6.05 -18.90 -6.02
C GLY A 302 6.13 -19.14 -4.51
N LEU A 303 6.38 -20.38 -4.08
CA LEU A 303 6.53 -20.74 -2.67
C LEU A 303 7.72 -20.02 -2.03
N LEU A 304 8.87 -19.98 -2.70
CA LEU A 304 10.06 -19.28 -2.21
C LEU A 304 9.84 -17.75 -2.15
N THR A 305 9.07 -17.18 -3.08
CA THR A 305 8.73 -15.75 -3.07
C THR A 305 7.90 -15.36 -1.84
N SER A 306 7.13 -16.27 -1.26
CA SER A 306 6.34 -15.97 -0.05
C SER A 306 7.20 -15.72 1.18
N LEU A 307 8.38 -16.33 1.29
CA LEU A 307 9.26 -16.20 2.46
C LEU A 307 9.75 -14.77 2.73
N PRO A 308 10.28 -14.01 1.74
CA PRO A 308 10.62 -12.60 1.92
C PRO A 308 9.46 -11.75 2.43
N TYR A 309 8.24 -11.96 1.91
CA TYR A 309 7.07 -11.21 2.37
C TYR A 309 6.63 -11.61 3.79
N MET A 310 6.71 -12.89 4.13
CA MET A 310 6.43 -13.36 5.49
C MET A 310 7.42 -12.77 6.51
N CYS A 311 8.71 -12.78 6.20
CA CYS A 311 9.74 -12.13 7.01
C CYS A 311 9.46 -10.63 7.16
N ALA A 312 9.06 -9.96 6.06
CA ALA A 312 8.74 -8.54 6.08
C ALA A 312 7.59 -8.21 7.03
N ILE A 313 6.51 -9.02 7.06
CA ILE A 313 5.39 -8.83 8.00
C ILE A 313 5.89 -8.83 9.45
N VAL A 314 6.70 -9.83 9.80
CA VAL A 314 7.25 -9.96 11.17
C VAL A 314 8.12 -8.75 11.52
N VAL A 315 9.04 -8.38 10.63
CA VAL A 315 9.96 -7.25 10.86
C VAL A 315 9.21 -5.91 10.93
N MET A 316 8.21 -5.70 10.08
CA MET A 316 7.36 -4.49 10.12
C MET A 316 6.65 -4.34 11.47
N ILE A 317 6.09 -5.42 12.01
CA ILE A 317 5.40 -5.40 13.31
C ILE A 317 6.40 -5.12 14.45
N LEU A 318 7.56 -5.78 14.43
CA LEU A 318 8.59 -5.60 15.46
C LEU A 318 9.20 -4.19 15.41
N ALA A 319 9.52 -3.70 14.22
CA ALA A 319 10.09 -2.37 14.03
C ALA A 319 9.08 -1.26 14.39
N GLY A 320 7.80 -1.43 14.05
CA GLY A 320 6.75 -0.51 14.45
C GLY A 320 6.61 -0.42 15.98
N ARG A 321 6.55 -1.57 16.68
CA ARG A 321 6.51 -1.61 18.14
C ARG A 321 7.76 -1.02 18.79
N SER A 322 8.93 -1.28 18.21
CA SER A 322 10.20 -0.72 18.68
C SER A 322 10.22 0.79 18.51
N GLY A 323 9.84 1.31 17.34
CA GLY A 323 9.78 2.74 17.07
C GLY A 323 8.84 3.50 18.02
N ASP A 324 7.68 2.89 18.34
CA ASP A 324 6.74 3.45 19.31
C ASP A 324 7.29 3.43 20.75
N ARG A 325 7.95 2.34 21.14
CA ARG A 325 8.52 2.19 22.49
C ARG A 325 9.66 3.14 22.76
N PHE A 326 10.58 3.29 21.80
CA PHE A 326 11.77 4.15 21.96
C PHE A 326 11.53 5.59 21.52
N ARG A 327 10.37 5.89 20.92
CA ARG A 327 10.04 7.21 20.33
C ARG A 327 11.11 7.72 19.37
N GLU A 328 11.82 6.81 18.72
CA GLU A 328 12.89 7.09 17.80
C GLU A 328 12.41 6.67 16.38
N ARG A 329 12.39 7.59 15.43
CA ARG A 329 11.81 7.41 14.10
C ARG A 329 12.86 7.38 12.99
N ARG A 330 13.94 8.15 13.15
CA ARG A 330 14.97 8.28 12.11
C ARG A 330 15.74 6.98 11.91
N TRP A 331 16.28 6.40 12.98
CA TRP A 331 17.08 5.18 12.90
C TRP A 331 16.21 3.97 12.55
N HIS A 332 14.93 3.96 12.95
CA HIS A 332 13.97 2.93 12.55
C HIS A 332 13.61 3.00 11.04
N LEU A 333 13.98 4.08 10.35
CA LEU A 333 13.89 4.19 8.89
C LEU A 333 15.24 3.93 8.23
N ILE A 334 16.33 4.51 8.73
CA ILE A 334 17.69 4.39 8.17
C ILE A 334 18.19 2.94 8.21
N VAL A 335 18.09 2.29 9.37
CA VAL A 335 18.61 0.92 9.55
C VAL A 335 17.95 -0.09 8.61
N PRO A 336 16.62 -0.15 8.49
CA PRO A 336 15.98 -1.04 7.51
C PRO A 336 16.34 -0.69 6.05
N MET A 337 16.45 0.60 5.68
CA MET A 337 16.85 0.99 4.33
C MET A 337 18.28 0.53 4.02
N CYS A 338 19.23 0.75 4.93
CA CYS A 338 20.61 0.32 4.73
C CYS A 338 20.74 -1.22 4.73
N ALA A 339 20.07 -1.89 5.67
CA ALA A 339 20.05 -3.35 5.70
C ALA A 339 19.46 -3.94 4.42
N GLY A 340 18.35 -3.36 3.95
CA GLY A 340 17.71 -3.75 2.69
C GLY A 340 18.61 -3.53 1.47
N ALA A 341 19.30 -2.38 1.39
CA ALA A 341 20.23 -2.06 0.32
C ALA A 341 21.44 -3.02 0.28
N ILE A 342 22.07 -3.24 1.43
CA ILE A 342 23.21 -4.16 1.56
C ILE A 342 22.78 -5.59 1.21
N ALA A 343 21.64 -6.03 1.74
CA ALA A 343 21.14 -7.37 1.47
C ALA A 343 20.77 -7.57 -0.02
N LEU A 344 20.19 -6.57 -0.68
CA LEU A 344 19.89 -6.61 -2.12
C LEU A 344 21.17 -6.78 -2.95
N THR A 345 22.25 -6.08 -2.56
CA THR A 345 23.58 -6.23 -3.18
C THR A 345 24.09 -7.67 -3.04
N PHE A 346 24.06 -8.22 -1.82
CA PHE A 346 24.52 -9.58 -1.59
C PHE A 346 23.62 -10.64 -2.24
N ALA A 347 22.30 -10.43 -2.28
CA ALA A 347 21.39 -11.30 -3.03
C ALA A 347 21.77 -11.42 -4.51
N THR A 348 22.21 -10.31 -5.08
CA THR A 348 22.64 -10.24 -6.49
C THR A 348 24.01 -10.90 -6.70
N LEU A 349 24.98 -10.67 -5.80
CA LEU A 349 26.32 -11.25 -5.89
C LEU A 349 26.32 -12.77 -5.61
N LEU A 350 25.41 -13.22 -4.77
CA LEU A 350 25.29 -14.64 -4.35
C LEU A 350 24.16 -15.36 -5.13
N ALA A 351 23.76 -14.85 -6.28
CA ALA A 351 22.65 -15.39 -7.07
C ALA A 351 22.79 -16.87 -7.43
N THR A 352 24.03 -17.39 -7.51
CA THR A 352 24.29 -18.81 -7.80
C THR A 352 24.02 -19.75 -6.60
N ASN A 353 23.92 -19.21 -5.39
CA ASN A 353 23.61 -19.97 -4.17
C ASN A 353 22.20 -19.62 -3.69
N LEU A 354 21.24 -20.51 -3.95
CA LEU A 354 19.82 -20.28 -3.62
C LEU A 354 19.61 -19.90 -2.15
N THR A 355 20.22 -20.63 -1.22
CA THR A 355 19.99 -20.42 0.22
C THR A 355 20.48 -19.06 0.68
N LEU A 356 21.71 -18.67 0.31
CA LEU A 356 22.27 -17.38 0.67
C LEU A 356 21.55 -16.23 -0.02
N SER A 357 21.24 -16.37 -1.31
CA SER A 357 20.44 -15.38 -2.05
C SER A 357 19.07 -15.18 -1.42
N LEU A 358 18.36 -16.26 -1.06
CA LEU A 358 17.05 -16.20 -0.44
C LEU A 358 17.08 -15.54 0.95
N ILE A 359 18.06 -15.84 1.78
CA ILE A 359 18.26 -15.16 3.08
C ILE A 359 18.45 -13.65 2.84
N CYS A 360 19.30 -13.27 1.90
CA CYS A 360 19.52 -11.87 1.54
C CYS A 360 18.23 -11.22 1.00
N LEU A 361 17.44 -11.90 0.17
CA LEU A 361 16.16 -11.40 -0.33
C LEU A 361 15.14 -11.24 0.80
N CYS A 362 15.12 -12.12 1.81
CA CYS A 362 14.28 -11.94 3.00
C CYS A 362 14.65 -10.68 3.77
N ILE A 363 15.95 -10.41 3.95
CA ILE A 363 16.42 -9.19 4.62
C ILE A 363 16.13 -7.95 3.76
N ALA A 364 16.34 -8.03 2.43
CA ALA A 364 16.08 -6.94 1.50
C ALA A 364 14.60 -6.54 1.49
N ALA A 365 13.70 -7.51 1.32
CA ALA A 365 12.26 -7.26 1.33
C ALA A 365 11.80 -6.73 2.69
N SER A 366 12.28 -7.31 3.79
CA SER A 366 11.97 -6.85 5.16
C SER A 366 12.42 -5.40 5.38
N GLY A 367 13.63 -5.05 4.95
CA GLY A 367 14.16 -3.69 5.10
C GLY A 367 13.35 -2.67 4.31
N VAL A 368 13.11 -2.93 3.04
CA VAL A 368 12.41 -1.99 2.15
C VAL A 368 10.94 -1.83 2.53
N LEU A 369 10.20 -2.92 2.78
CA LEU A 369 8.78 -2.85 3.15
C LEU A 369 8.58 -2.25 4.54
N THR A 370 9.49 -2.50 5.48
CA THR A 370 9.50 -1.83 6.78
C THR A 370 9.72 -0.33 6.61
N ALA A 371 10.69 0.07 5.81
CA ALA A 371 10.94 1.48 5.53
C ALA A 371 9.73 2.15 4.87
N SER A 372 9.06 1.49 3.92
CA SER A 372 7.86 2.00 3.26
C SER A 372 6.72 2.26 4.25
N SER A 373 6.51 1.37 5.22
CA SER A 373 5.45 1.53 6.23
C SER A 373 5.80 2.59 7.30
N LEU A 374 7.04 2.58 7.80
CA LEU A 374 7.48 3.49 8.86
C LEU A 374 7.70 4.93 8.36
N PHE A 375 7.95 5.11 7.07
CA PHE A 375 8.11 6.44 6.47
C PHE A 375 6.96 7.38 6.83
N TRP A 376 5.71 6.89 6.82
CA TRP A 376 4.53 7.71 7.08
C TRP A 376 4.45 8.28 8.49
N MET A 377 5.27 7.78 9.41
CA MET A 377 5.41 8.38 10.74
C MET A 377 6.15 9.75 10.69
N LEU A 378 6.99 10.00 9.68
CA LEU A 378 7.70 11.27 9.55
C LEU A 378 6.76 12.42 9.15
N PRO A 379 6.00 12.35 8.04
CA PRO A 379 5.09 13.41 7.65
C PRO A 379 4.02 13.71 8.69
N THR A 380 3.46 12.69 9.36
CA THR A 380 2.39 12.86 10.34
C THR A 380 2.84 13.60 11.61
N ASN A 381 4.11 13.51 11.99
CA ASN A 381 4.66 14.25 13.13
C ASN A 381 5.12 15.67 12.76
N PHE A 382 5.37 15.91 11.49
CA PHE A 382 5.96 17.15 10.98
C PHE A 382 4.90 18.09 10.41
N LEU A 383 3.87 17.54 9.80
CA LEU A 383 2.77 18.26 9.16
C LEU A 383 1.58 18.29 10.11
N GLY A 384 1.22 19.47 10.58
CA GLY A 384 0.00 19.70 11.37
C GLY A 384 -1.12 20.31 10.55
N GLY A 385 -2.38 20.06 10.95
CA GLY A 385 -3.54 20.69 10.37
C GLY A 385 -3.83 20.29 8.92
N VAL A 386 -4.38 21.22 8.17
CA VAL A 386 -4.89 21.02 6.79
C VAL A 386 -3.76 20.85 5.77
N SER A 387 -2.60 21.47 5.98
CA SER A 387 -1.42 21.32 5.13
C SER A 387 -0.87 19.89 5.12
N ALA A 388 -1.19 19.09 6.16
CA ALA A 388 -0.80 17.69 6.22
C ALA A 388 -1.42 16.86 5.08
N ALA A 389 -2.70 17.05 4.76
CA ALA A 389 -3.38 16.26 3.74
C ALA A 389 -2.80 16.49 2.34
N ALA A 390 -2.58 17.76 1.95
CA ALA A 390 -1.97 18.08 0.65
C ALA A 390 -0.49 17.67 0.59
N GLY A 391 0.25 17.83 1.68
CA GLY A 391 1.63 17.36 1.78
C GLY A 391 1.75 15.84 1.62
N ILE A 392 0.92 15.07 2.30
CA ILE A 392 0.87 13.60 2.19
C ILE A 392 0.52 13.18 0.76
N ALA A 393 -0.51 13.81 0.16
CA ALA A 393 -0.90 13.54 -1.22
C ALA A 393 0.23 13.85 -2.21
N GLY A 394 0.89 15.01 -2.08
CA GLY A 394 2.01 15.40 -2.93
C GLY A 394 3.21 14.46 -2.81
N ILE A 395 3.58 14.06 -1.57
CA ILE A 395 4.64 13.07 -1.33
C ILE A 395 4.29 11.75 -2.01
N ASN A 396 3.06 11.26 -1.85
CA ASN A 396 2.63 10.00 -2.45
C ASN A 396 2.63 10.05 -3.98
N SER A 397 2.08 11.11 -4.57
CA SER A 397 2.04 11.29 -6.03
C SER A 397 3.44 11.36 -6.63
N PHE A 398 4.37 12.10 -6.00
CA PHE A 398 5.77 12.14 -6.46
C PHE A 398 6.46 10.77 -6.34
N ALA A 399 6.22 10.05 -5.24
CA ALA A 399 6.80 8.73 -5.03
C ALA A 399 6.25 7.68 -6.00
N ASN A 400 5.01 7.82 -6.48
CA ASN A 400 4.46 6.92 -7.50
C ASN A 400 5.24 6.96 -8.82
N LEU A 401 5.95 8.07 -9.13
CA LEU A 401 6.87 8.12 -10.26
C LEU A 401 8.06 7.14 -10.11
N ALA A 402 8.44 6.79 -8.89
CA ALA A 402 9.43 5.74 -8.66
C ALA A 402 8.94 4.37 -9.15
N GLY A 403 7.63 4.14 -9.15
CA GLY A 403 7.00 2.95 -9.72
C GLY A 403 7.20 2.85 -11.23
N PHE A 404 7.32 3.99 -11.93
CA PHE A 404 7.73 4.01 -13.32
C PHE A 404 9.27 3.85 -13.46
N CYS A 405 10.03 4.65 -12.73
CA CYS A 405 11.47 4.70 -12.87
C CYS A 405 12.16 3.37 -12.55
N SER A 406 11.74 2.70 -11.47
CA SER A 406 12.39 1.48 -10.98
C SER A 406 12.34 0.34 -12.02
N PRO A 407 11.16 -0.14 -12.46
CA PRO A 407 11.11 -1.23 -13.42
C PRO A 407 11.69 -0.85 -14.80
N PHE A 408 11.45 0.38 -15.24
CA PHE A 408 12.00 0.85 -16.51
C PHE A 408 13.53 0.83 -16.52
N LEU A 409 14.17 1.41 -15.51
CA LEU A 409 15.62 1.47 -15.43
C LEU A 409 16.25 0.08 -15.31
N ILE A 410 15.70 -0.81 -14.50
CA ILE A 410 16.22 -2.17 -14.37
C ILE A 410 16.08 -2.91 -15.71
N GLY A 411 14.91 -2.85 -16.36
CA GLY A 411 14.68 -3.50 -17.65
C GLY A 411 15.58 -2.96 -18.76
N TRP A 412 15.72 -1.63 -18.86
CA TRP A 412 16.58 -0.99 -19.84
C TRP A 412 18.07 -1.35 -19.64
N ILE A 413 18.55 -1.30 -18.38
CA ILE A 413 19.93 -1.70 -18.06
C ILE A 413 20.16 -3.17 -18.41
N THR A 414 19.22 -4.05 -18.04
CA THR A 414 19.34 -5.50 -18.28
C THR A 414 19.40 -5.80 -19.78
N THR A 415 18.59 -5.13 -20.61
CA THR A 415 18.64 -5.31 -22.07
C THR A 415 19.98 -4.88 -22.65
N ASN A 416 20.55 -3.76 -22.19
CA ASN A 416 21.79 -3.22 -22.75
C ASN A 416 23.06 -3.92 -22.22
N THR A 417 23.00 -4.52 -21.01
CA THR A 417 24.18 -5.10 -20.35
C THR A 417 24.13 -6.62 -20.26
N GLY A 418 22.99 -7.24 -20.58
CA GLY A 418 22.77 -8.67 -20.40
C GLY A 418 22.63 -9.13 -18.94
N SER A 419 22.63 -8.19 -17.97
CA SER A 419 22.61 -8.51 -16.54
C SER A 419 21.70 -7.57 -15.76
N ASN A 420 20.81 -8.13 -14.94
CA ASN A 420 20.00 -7.37 -14.00
C ASN A 420 20.78 -6.89 -12.76
N ALA A 421 22.01 -7.38 -12.56
CA ALA A 421 22.85 -7.03 -11.41
C ALA A 421 23.14 -5.52 -11.35
N ILE A 422 23.48 -4.90 -12.47
CA ILE A 422 23.78 -3.46 -12.54
C ILE A 422 22.52 -2.65 -12.16
N GLY A 423 21.34 -3.07 -12.63
CA GLY A 423 20.08 -2.46 -12.25
C GLY A 423 19.83 -2.55 -10.73
N MET A 424 20.11 -3.70 -10.11
CA MET A 424 19.96 -3.89 -8.66
C MET A 424 20.97 -3.06 -7.87
N PHE A 425 22.20 -2.90 -8.34
CA PHE A 425 23.19 -2.00 -7.71
C PHE A 425 22.77 -0.53 -7.79
N LEU A 426 22.14 -0.11 -8.90
CA LEU A 426 21.54 1.22 -8.97
C LEU A 426 20.46 1.42 -7.89
N ILE A 427 19.54 0.45 -7.73
CA ILE A 427 18.52 0.52 -6.69
C ILE A 427 19.15 0.57 -5.29
N THR A 428 20.21 -0.22 -5.05
CA THR A 428 20.98 -0.16 -3.80
C THR A 428 21.53 1.25 -3.54
N ALA A 429 22.14 1.87 -4.54
CA ALA A 429 22.67 3.23 -4.43
C ALA A 429 21.54 4.24 -4.12
N VAL A 430 20.39 4.13 -4.79
CA VAL A 430 19.21 4.97 -4.53
C VAL A 430 18.71 4.81 -3.10
N LEU A 431 18.63 3.60 -2.57
CA LEU A 431 18.23 3.34 -1.18
C LEU A 431 19.21 3.97 -0.17
N ILE A 432 20.52 3.87 -0.42
CA ILE A 432 21.55 4.49 0.43
C ILE A 432 21.45 6.03 0.39
N VAL A 433 21.21 6.60 -0.81
CA VAL A 433 20.94 8.04 -0.94
C VAL A 433 19.71 8.43 -0.13
N GLY A 434 18.62 7.67 -0.25
CA GLY A 434 17.41 7.87 0.55
C GLY A 434 17.69 7.84 2.06
N ALA A 435 18.43 6.83 2.54
CA ALA A 435 18.83 6.70 3.95
C ALA A 435 19.69 7.91 4.40
N SER A 436 20.60 8.39 3.55
CA SER A 436 21.41 9.60 3.81
C SER A 436 20.56 10.86 3.89
N LEU A 437 19.51 10.98 3.05
CA LEU A 437 18.57 12.10 3.11
C LEU A 437 17.77 12.12 4.42
N VAL A 438 17.46 10.96 5.01
CA VAL A 438 16.79 10.88 6.32
C VAL A 438 17.62 11.54 7.41
N LEU A 439 18.96 11.53 7.34
CA LEU A 439 19.84 12.22 8.30
C LEU A 439 19.62 13.73 8.31
N ARG A 440 19.16 14.33 7.19
CA ARG A 440 18.83 15.76 7.10
C ARG A 440 17.52 16.12 7.79
N VAL A 441 16.67 15.13 8.12
CA VAL A 441 15.43 15.38 8.87
C VAL A 441 15.80 15.63 10.34
N PRO A 442 15.42 16.78 10.94
CA PRO A 442 15.80 17.09 12.33
C PRO A 442 15.17 16.11 13.32
N ALA A 443 15.99 15.42 14.11
CA ALA A 443 15.55 14.43 15.10
C ALA A 443 14.53 15.02 16.10
N LYS A 444 14.74 16.26 16.53
CA LYS A 444 13.87 16.97 17.48
C LYS A 444 12.43 17.15 17.00
N LEU A 445 12.19 17.11 15.68
CA LEU A 445 10.87 17.28 15.10
C LEU A 445 10.11 15.96 14.94
N VAL A 446 10.81 14.84 14.81
CA VAL A 446 10.22 13.53 14.48
C VAL A 446 10.31 12.51 15.62
N ASN A 447 11.26 12.64 16.53
CA ASN A 447 11.44 11.79 17.69
C ASN A 447 10.71 12.43 18.91
N ARG A 448 9.37 12.27 18.98
CA ARG A 448 8.51 12.79 20.04
C ARG A 448 7.62 11.71 20.62
#